data_48c5ed7c4c6cd46ea43d91539e3ddbf9
#
_entry.id   48c5ed7c4c6cd46ea43d91539e3ddbf9
#
_cell.length_a   1.000
_cell.length_b   1.000
_cell.length_c   1.000
_cell.angle_alpha   90.00
_cell.angle_beta   90.00
_cell.angle_gamma   90.00
#
_symmetry.space_group_name_H-M   'P 1'
#
loop_
_entity.id
_entity.type
_entity.pdbx_description
1 polymer ?
#
loop_
_entity_poly.entity_id
_entity_poly.type
_entity_poly.pdbx_seq_one_letter_code
_entity_poly.pdbx_strand_id
1 'polypeptide(L)'
;ALWDRFLLRCLVGGIEDMGEFDRMISSTDETEPVVDEQLQITDEEYIRWEKEMAAIKIHYSIFEVIHALKDRIEQYKLQIQNEGGVSSPLYVSDRRWKKMVKLLKASAFLNGSDTICLSDCTLLSYCLWSEMDQMEAAEEMVNAAIQKSAEGYLLNIKGLEQDIEELKDRQSSEHSLREVNDPGIQVIDTYYYQVEGVRMKERLLIFAADYQHLDQTGKLFYLHKDKYKANCCILKKYDSILHAKVPRNKIY
;
A
#
# COMPACT_ATOMS: atom_id res chain seq x y z
N ALA A 1 -26.32 -1.77 23.75
CA ALA A 1 -25.32 -1.90 24.82
C ALA A 1 -24.21 -2.91 24.55
N LEU A 2 -24.47 -4.02 23.82
CA LEU A 2 -23.42 -4.99 23.47
C LEU A 2 -22.49 -4.45 22.41
N TRP A 3 -23.00 -3.80 21.37
CA TRP A 3 -22.25 -3.21 20.26
C TRP A 3 -21.19 -2.20 20.68
N ASP A 4 -21.43 -1.45 21.76
CA ASP A 4 -20.46 -0.47 22.29
C ASP A 4 -19.19 -1.12 22.87
N ARG A 5 -19.21 -2.43 23.10
CA ARG A 5 -18.04 -3.19 23.57
C ARG A 5 -17.08 -3.58 22.44
N PHE A 6 -17.58 -3.71 21.21
CA PHE A 6 -16.77 -3.99 20.03
C PHE A 6 -16.31 -2.67 19.41
N LEU A 7 -15.00 -2.47 19.38
CA LEU A 7 -14.42 -1.21 18.95
C LEU A 7 -14.38 -1.11 17.44
N LEU A 8 -13.77 -2.11 16.78
CA LEU A 8 -13.60 -2.19 15.33
C LEU A 8 -14.79 -2.91 14.71
N ARG A 9 -15.21 -2.39 13.57
CA ARG A 9 -16.26 -2.98 12.75
C ARG A 9 -15.78 -3.08 11.32
N CYS A 10 -15.83 -4.28 10.80
CA CYS A 10 -15.43 -4.59 9.43
C CYS A 10 -16.58 -5.33 8.76
N LEU A 11 -16.86 -4.97 7.53
CA LEU A 11 -17.78 -5.71 6.67
C LEU A 11 -16.99 -6.83 6.00
N VAL A 12 -17.44 -8.07 6.23
CA VAL A 12 -16.86 -9.25 5.58
C VAL A 12 -17.91 -9.78 4.61
N GLY A 13 -17.62 -9.76 3.32
CA GLY A 13 -18.45 -10.35 2.27
C GLY A 13 -18.38 -11.87 2.26
N GLY A 14 -19.28 -12.50 1.51
CA GLY A 14 -19.18 -13.92 1.19
C GLY A 14 -18.07 -14.19 0.16
N ILE A 15 -17.76 -15.46 -0.05
CA ILE A 15 -16.82 -15.88 -1.09
C ILE A 15 -17.50 -15.70 -2.45
N GLU A 16 -16.93 -14.81 -3.30
CA GLU A 16 -17.46 -14.51 -4.63
C GLU A 16 -16.87 -15.44 -5.71
N ASP A 17 -15.62 -15.88 -5.52
CA ASP A 17 -14.98 -16.81 -6.45
C ASP A 17 -15.49 -18.24 -6.25
N MET A 18 -16.05 -18.82 -7.32
CA MET A 18 -16.63 -20.16 -7.27
C MET A 18 -15.61 -21.25 -6.98
N GLY A 19 -14.35 -21.07 -7.41
CA GLY A 19 -13.28 -22.04 -7.14
C GLY A 19 -12.89 -22.06 -5.67
N GLU A 20 -12.82 -20.89 -5.03
CA GLU A 20 -12.58 -20.79 -3.59
C GLU A 20 -13.79 -21.29 -2.79
N PHE A 21 -15.01 -21.04 -3.28
CA PHE A 21 -16.23 -21.58 -2.68
C PHE A 21 -16.23 -23.12 -2.72
N ASP A 22 -15.95 -23.72 -3.89
CA ASP A 22 -15.84 -25.17 -4.05
C ASP A 22 -14.74 -25.77 -3.17
N ARG A 23 -13.61 -25.08 -3.02
CA ARG A 23 -12.54 -25.47 -2.11
C ARG A 23 -13.02 -25.47 -0.65
N MET A 24 -13.71 -24.42 -0.25
CA MET A 24 -14.24 -24.29 1.11
C MET A 24 -15.23 -25.42 1.44
N ILE A 25 -16.21 -25.69 0.55
CA ILE A 25 -17.21 -26.74 0.80
C ILE A 25 -16.66 -28.16 0.67
N SER A 26 -15.55 -28.34 -0.08
CA SER A 26 -14.87 -29.62 -0.24
C SER A 26 -13.86 -29.90 0.87
N SER A 27 -13.48 -28.89 1.62
CA SER A 27 -12.53 -29.03 2.72
C SER A 27 -13.19 -29.82 3.86
N THR A 28 -12.56 -30.92 4.21
CA THR A 28 -12.94 -31.73 5.39
C THR A 28 -12.05 -31.46 6.60
N ASP A 29 -11.06 -30.56 6.43
CA ASP A 29 -10.12 -30.21 7.50
C ASP A 29 -10.75 -29.18 8.45
N GLU A 30 -11.27 -29.66 9.57
CA GLU A 30 -11.67 -28.83 10.72
C GLU A 30 -10.50 -28.56 11.68
N THR A 31 -9.26 -28.86 11.25
CA THR A 31 -8.08 -28.65 12.10
C THR A 31 -7.77 -27.16 12.23
N GLU A 32 -7.78 -26.66 13.45
CA GLU A 32 -7.28 -25.31 13.73
C GLU A 32 -5.81 -25.18 13.29
N PRO A 33 -5.43 -24.09 12.62
CA PRO A 33 -4.05 -23.89 12.20
C PRO A 33 -3.14 -23.85 13.44
N VAL A 34 -2.17 -24.75 13.46
CA VAL A 34 -1.15 -24.78 14.52
C VAL A 34 -0.16 -23.66 14.25
N VAL A 35 -0.14 -22.65 15.12
CA VAL A 35 0.86 -21.58 15.08
C VAL A 35 2.15 -22.07 15.72
N ASP A 36 3.28 -21.92 15.00
CA ASP A 36 4.60 -22.26 15.52
C ASP A 36 4.84 -21.53 16.86
N GLU A 37 5.37 -22.25 17.86
CA GLU A 37 5.64 -21.69 19.18
C GLU A 37 6.53 -20.45 19.14
N GLN A 38 7.45 -20.36 18.15
CA GLN A 38 8.32 -19.19 17.95
C GLN A 38 7.57 -17.94 17.47
N LEU A 39 6.36 -18.11 16.92
CA LEU A 39 5.52 -17.00 16.45
C LEU A 39 4.44 -16.62 17.47
N GLN A 40 4.35 -17.33 18.57
CA GLN A 40 3.42 -17.03 19.63
C GLN A 40 3.94 -15.91 20.52
N ILE A 41 3.07 -14.95 20.82
CA ILE A 41 3.38 -13.86 21.74
C ILE A 41 3.33 -14.40 23.17
N THR A 42 4.42 -14.25 23.91
CA THR A 42 4.49 -14.64 25.31
C THR A 42 3.79 -13.62 26.21
N ASP A 43 3.36 -14.06 27.41
CA ASP A 43 2.73 -13.16 28.40
C ASP A 43 3.69 -12.03 28.81
N GLU A 44 5.00 -12.30 28.86
CA GLU A 44 6.02 -11.31 29.21
C GLU A 44 6.17 -10.25 28.11
N GLU A 45 6.14 -10.67 26.85
CA GLU A 45 6.16 -9.76 25.69
C GLU A 45 4.91 -8.90 25.68
N TYR A 46 3.75 -9.49 25.89
CA TYR A 46 2.47 -8.76 25.94
C TYR A 46 2.48 -7.67 27.02
N ILE A 47 2.93 -8.00 28.25
CA ILE A 47 3.03 -7.05 29.37
C ILE A 47 4.03 -5.92 29.03
N ARG A 48 5.16 -6.24 28.40
CA ARG A 48 6.14 -5.26 27.96
C ARG A 48 5.55 -4.33 26.93
N TRP A 49 4.92 -4.86 25.90
CA TRP A 49 4.27 -4.08 24.83
C TRP A 49 3.12 -3.20 25.35
N GLU A 50 2.37 -3.66 26.34
CA GLU A 50 1.33 -2.85 26.94
C GLU A 50 1.91 -1.59 27.64
N LYS A 51 3.07 -1.71 28.26
CA LYS A 51 3.78 -0.56 28.85
C LYS A 51 4.35 0.37 27.77
N GLU A 52 4.94 -0.19 26.73
CA GLU A 52 5.49 0.58 25.60
C GLU A 52 4.36 1.33 24.86
N MET A 53 3.25 0.67 24.56
CA MET A 53 2.07 1.33 23.98
C MET A 53 1.51 2.45 24.88
N ALA A 54 1.51 2.25 26.20
CA ALA A 54 1.05 3.29 27.12
C ALA A 54 1.93 4.55 27.08
N ALA A 55 3.24 4.38 26.82
CA ALA A 55 4.22 5.46 26.74
C ALA A 55 4.15 6.28 25.43
N ILE A 56 3.46 5.77 24.38
CA ILE A 56 3.27 6.47 23.10
C ILE A 56 2.65 7.83 23.33
N LYS A 57 3.26 8.85 22.76
CA LYS A 57 2.84 10.25 22.89
C LYS A 57 1.69 10.56 21.94
N ILE A 58 0.86 11.52 22.36
CA ILE A 58 -0.22 12.07 21.52
C ILE A 58 0.19 13.46 21.11
N HIS A 59 0.42 13.67 19.81
CA HIS A 59 0.73 14.98 19.28
C HIS A 59 -0.52 15.88 19.31
N TYR A 60 -0.34 17.20 19.34
CA TYR A 60 -1.43 18.18 19.39
C TYR A 60 -2.41 18.02 18.21
N SER A 61 -1.90 17.77 17.00
CA SER A 61 -2.72 17.54 15.81
C SER A 61 -3.75 16.42 15.97
N ILE A 62 -3.44 15.39 16.76
CA ILE A 62 -4.38 14.29 17.02
C ILE A 62 -5.57 14.75 17.86
N PHE A 63 -5.33 15.64 18.83
CA PHE A 63 -6.44 16.25 19.58
C PHE A 63 -7.31 17.12 18.66
N GLU A 64 -6.71 17.85 17.71
CA GLU A 64 -7.46 18.62 16.71
C GLU A 64 -8.33 17.72 15.83
N VAL A 65 -7.81 16.58 15.35
CA VAL A 65 -8.60 15.59 14.61
C VAL A 65 -9.77 15.09 15.45
N ILE A 66 -9.52 14.70 16.70
CA ILE A 66 -10.58 14.17 17.60
C ILE A 66 -11.65 15.24 17.89
N HIS A 67 -11.25 16.49 18.12
CA HIS A 67 -12.20 17.57 18.34
C HIS A 67 -13.03 17.86 17.09
N ALA A 68 -12.37 18.01 15.94
CA ALA A 68 -13.06 18.22 14.66
C ALA A 68 -14.03 17.08 14.33
N LEU A 69 -13.64 15.83 14.64
CA LEU A 69 -14.49 14.67 14.43
C LEU A 69 -15.70 14.68 15.37
N LYS A 70 -15.51 15.02 16.63
CA LYS A 70 -16.60 15.16 17.62
C LYS A 70 -17.62 16.21 17.17
N ASP A 71 -17.15 17.37 16.71
CA ASP A 71 -18.03 18.44 16.22
C ASP A 71 -18.80 18.00 14.97
N ARG A 72 -18.17 17.27 14.05
CA ARG A 72 -18.83 16.75 12.85
C ARG A 72 -19.90 15.71 13.17
N ILE A 73 -19.66 14.85 14.13
CA ILE A 73 -20.66 13.87 14.60
C ILE A 73 -21.87 14.58 15.18
N GLU A 74 -21.71 15.64 15.96
CA GLU A 74 -22.83 16.41 16.49
C GLU A 74 -23.59 17.15 15.36
N GLN A 75 -22.89 17.71 14.37
CA GLN A 75 -23.52 18.32 13.21
C GLN A 75 -24.33 17.30 12.40
N TYR A 76 -23.76 16.13 12.12
CA TYR A 76 -24.43 15.04 11.42
C TYR A 76 -25.71 14.59 12.16
N LYS A 77 -25.66 14.49 13.47
CA LYS A 77 -26.82 14.17 14.30
C LYS A 77 -27.93 15.22 14.17
N LEU A 78 -27.58 16.51 14.17
CA LEU A 78 -28.54 17.60 13.98
C LEU A 78 -29.15 17.59 12.56
N GLN A 79 -28.37 17.25 11.53
CA GLN A 79 -28.88 17.13 10.16
C GLN A 79 -29.93 16.02 10.05
N ILE A 80 -29.65 14.83 10.54
CA ILE A 80 -30.59 13.71 10.52
C ILE A 80 -31.89 14.06 11.27
N GLN A 81 -31.79 14.74 12.41
CA GLN A 81 -32.96 15.15 13.19
C GLN A 81 -33.83 16.17 12.43
N ASN A 82 -33.21 17.08 11.67
CA ASN A 82 -33.93 18.11 10.89
C ASN A 82 -34.57 17.55 9.63
N GLU A 83 -33.94 16.57 8.99
CA GLU A 83 -34.44 15.95 7.75
C GLU A 83 -35.54 14.92 7.98
N GLY A 84 -35.86 14.60 9.25
CA GLY A 84 -36.87 13.59 9.61
C GLY A 84 -36.51 12.18 9.11
N GLY A 85 -35.21 11.92 8.89
CA GLY A 85 -34.70 10.71 8.33
C GLY A 85 -34.88 9.49 9.22
N VAL A 86 -34.99 8.33 8.62
CA VAL A 86 -35.13 7.02 9.30
C VAL A 86 -33.79 6.53 9.87
N SER A 87 -32.68 7.14 9.44
CA SER A 87 -31.31 6.75 9.83
C SER A 87 -31.05 7.04 11.30
N SER A 88 -30.44 6.08 11.98
CA SER A 88 -30.03 6.24 13.37
C SER A 88 -28.88 7.24 13.48
N PRO A 89 -28.93 8.19 14.44
CA PRO A 89 -27.82 9.13 14.62
C PRO A 89 -26.56 8.40 15.09
N LEU A 90 -25.42 8.83 14.57
CA LEU A 90 -24.11 8.37 15.00
C LEU A 90 -23.90 8.75 16.48
N TYR A 91 -23.58 7.77 17.29
CA TYR A 91 -23.31 7.98 18.73
C TYR A 91 -22.01 7.32 19.15
N VAL A 92 -21.13 8.07 19.77
CA VAL A 92 -19.85 7.60 20.30
C VAL A 92 -19.78 7.92 21.81
N SER A 93 -19.75 6.90 22.64
CA SER A 93 -19.61 7.04 24.08
C SER A 93 -18.18 7.48 24.49
N ASP A 94 -18.04 8.15 25.64
CA ASP A 94 -16.72 8.55 26.17
C ASP A 94 -15.78 7.34 26.37
N ARG A 95 -16.37 6.21 26.75
CA ARG A 95 -15.62 4.95 26.85
C ARG A 95 -15.05 4.52 25.49
N ARG A 96 -15.83 4.71 24.42
CA ARG A 96 -15.39 4.37 23.05
C ARG A 96 -14.29 5.30 22.59
N TRP A 97 -14.39 6.61 22.84
CA TRP A 97 -13.31 7.57 22.59
C TRP A 97 -11.99 7.14 23.24
N LYS A 98 -12.04 6.76 24.51
CA LYS A 98 -10.87 6.27 25.24
C LYS A 98 -10.26 5.02 24.60
N LYS A 99 -11.10 4.09 24.13
CA LYS A 99 -10.63 2.89 23.42
C LYS A 99 -10.05 3.21 22.06
N MET A 100 -10.63 4.17 21.32
CA MET A 100 -10.12 4.63 20.04
C MET A 100 -8.69 5.20 20.18
N VAL A 101 -8.46 6.03 21.18
CA VAL A 101 -7.10 6.52 21.47
C VAL A 101 -6.13 5.38 21.81
N LYS A 102 -6.57 4.36 22.54
CA LYS A 102 -5.75 3.17 22.79
C LYS A 102 -5.44 2.40 21.49
N LEU A 103 -6.39 2.33 20.56
CA LEU A 103 -6.18 1.74 19.23
C LEU A 103 -5.13 2.52 18.43
N LEU A 104 -5.22 3.87 18.41
CA LEU A 104 -4.24 4.70 17.70
C LEU A 104 -2.83 4.51 18.28
N LYS A 105 -2.70 4.40 19.61
CA LYS A 105 -1.42 4.08 20.24
C LYS A 105 -0.90 2.71 19.83
N ALA A 106 -1.76 1.70 19.76
CA ALA A 106 -1.39 0.37 19.30
C ALA A 106 -0.92 0.38 17.84
N SER A 107 -1.60 1.14 16.97
CA SER A 107 -1.17 1.34 15.58
C SER A 107 0.22 1.97 15.49
N ALA A 108 0.44 3.09 16.19
CA ALA A 108 1.74 3.75 16.24
C ALA A 108 2.84 2.81 16.74
N PHE A 109 2.57 2.04 17.79
CA PHE A 109 3.50 1.04 18.33
C PHE A 109 3.86 -0.03 17.29
N LEU A 110 2.87 -0.61 16.61
CA LEU A 110 3.11 -1.62 15.57
C LEU A 110 3.88 -1.07 14.37
N ASN A 111 3.73 0.22 14.08
CA ASN A 111 4.48 0.94 13.06
C ASN A 111 5.87 1.42 13.53
N GLY A 112 6.28 1.08 14.75
CA GLY A 112 7.57 1.47 15.32
C GLY A 112 7.70 2.96 15.64
N SER A 113 6.57 3.68 15.79
CA SER A 113 6.55 5.11 16.13
C SER A 113 6.37 5.31 17.63
N ASP A 114 7.04 6.33 18.19
CA ASP A 114 6.86 6.77 19.58
C ASP A 114 5.73 7.80 19.76
N THR A 115 5.09 8.17 18.64
CA THR A 115 4.06 9.20 18.59
C THR A 115 2.96 8.79 17.61
N ILE A 116 1.70 9.04 17.94
CA ILE A 116 0.57 8.82 17.03
C ILE A 116 0.69 9.77 15.83
N CYS A 117 0.61 9.22 14.62
CA CYS A 117 0.62 9.96 13.36
C CYS A 117 -0.80 10.23 12.84
N LEU A 118 -0.96 11.21 11.93
CA LEU A 118 -2.25 11.49 11.31
C LEU A 118 -2.79 10.30 10.50
N SER A 119 -1.89 9.49 9.92
CA SER A 119 -2.25 8.25 9.23
C SER A 119 -2.91 7.21 10.14
N ASP A 120 -2.54 7.14 11.41
CA ASP A 120 -3.18 6.23 12.36
C ASP A 120 -4.67 6.59 12.55
N CYS A 121 -5.02 7.88 12.41
CA CYS A 121 -6.39 8.35 12.58
C CYS A 121 -7.37 7.79 11.54
N THR A 122 -6.91 7.24 10.42
CA THR A 122 -7.77 6.56 9.43
C THR A 122 -8.52 5.38 10.04
N LEU A 123 -7.94 4.73 11.06
CA LEU A 123 -8.58 3.63 11.80
C LEU A 123 -9.85 4.05 12.53
N LEU A 124 -10.05 5.34 12.77
CA LEU A 124 -11.24 5.86 13.44
C LEU A 124 -12.51 5.60 12.62
N SER A 125 -12.42 5.55 11.29
CA SER A 125 -13.55 5.25 10.42
C SER A 125 -14.20 3.92 10.77
N TYR A 126 -13.42 2.90 11.08
CA TYR A 126 -13.90 1.58 11.50
C TYR A 126 -14.49 1.55 12.92
N CYS A 127 -14.33 2.63 13.67
CA CYS A 127 -14.78 2.72 15.06
C CYS A 127 -16.06 3.51 15.24
N LEU A 128 -16.50 4.30 14.26
CA LEU A 128 -17.58 5.28 14.46
C LEU A 128 -18.96 4.72 14.18
N TRP A 129 -19.14 4.02 13.08
CA TRP A 129 -20.44 3.56 12.60
C TRP A 129 -21.01 2.40 13.44
N SER A 130 -22.31 2.29 13.43
CA SER A 130 -23.05 1.19 14.09
C SER A 130 -23.93 0.44 13.10
N GLU A 131 -24.42 1.12 12.07
CA GLU A 131 -25.24 0.59 11.01
C GLU A 131 -24.50 0.77 9.67
N MET A 132 -24.81 -0.08 8.70
CA MET A 132 -24.07 -0.09 7.42
C MET A 132 -24.22 1.22 6.62
N ASP A 133 -25.37 1.85 6.71
CA ASP A 133 -25.68 3.14 6.07
C ASP A 133 -24.84 4.31 6.61
N GLN A 134 -24.21 4.13 7.77
CA GLN A 134 -23.34 5.13 8.40
C GLN A 134 -21.86 5.02 7.97
N MET A 135 -21.46 3.96 7.25
CA MET A 135 -20.05 3.69 6.94
C MET A 135 -19.43 4.81 6.11
N GLU A 136 -20.08 5.19 5.02
CA GLU A 136 -19.60 6.23 4.11
C GLU A 136 -19.47 7.59 4.83
N ALA A 137 -20.51 7.96 5.58
CA ALA A 137 -20.50 9.19 6.37
C ALA A 137 -19.39 9.18 7.45
N ALA A 138 -19.13 8.03 8.08
CA ALA A 138 -18.07 7.89 9.07
C ALA A 138 -16.68 8.07 8.42
N GLU A 139 -16.47 7.49 7.26
CA GLU A 139 -15.21 7.62 6.50
C GLU A 139 -14.99 9.06 6.04
N GLU A 140 -16.00 9.70 5.47
CA GLU A 140 -15.93 11.10 5.04
C GLU A 140 -15.62 12.05 6.21
N MET A 141 -16.28 11.84 7.36
CA MET A 141 -16.04 12.66 8.55
C MET A 141 -14.59 12.53 9.05
N VAL A 142 -14.04 11.32 9.08
CA VAL A 142 -12.66 11.07 9.50
C VAL A 142 -11.69 11.71 8.52
N ASN A 143 -11.85 11.47 7.22
CA ASN A 143 -11.00 12.03 6.19
C ASN A 143 -10.99 13.56 6.22
N ALA A 144 -12.16 14.18 6.36
CA ALA A 144 -12.27 15.63 6.47
C ALA A 144 -11.70 16.19 7.78
N ALA A 145 -11.73 15.45 8.88
CA ALA A 145 -11.10 15.86 10.13
C ALA A 145 -9.57 15.78 10.04
N ILE A 146 -9.03 14.73 9.42
CA ILE A 146 -7.60 14.58 9.16
C ILE A 146 -7.10 15.68 8.24
N GLN A 147 -7.81 15.91 7.13
CA GLN A 147 -7.45 16.94 6.15
C GLN A 147 -7.40 18.34 6.80
N LYS A 148 -8.38 18.69 7.60
CA LYS A 148 -8.42 19.97 8.32
C LYS A 148 -7.22 20.15 9.25
N SER A 149 -6.80 19.10 9.96
CA SER A 149 -5.61 19.16 10.82
C SER A 149 -4.31 19.13 10.03
N ALA A 150 -4.30 18.50 8.85
CA ALA A 150 -3.15 18.47 7.96
C ALA A 150 -2.91 19.82 7.25
N GLU A 151 -3.94 20.65 7.04
CA GLU A 151 -3.81 21.98 6.43
C GLU A 151 -2.83 22.89 7.18
N GLY A 152 -2.67 22.71 8.50
CA GLY A 152 -1.66 23.40 9.30
C GLY A 152 -0.23 22.89 9.08
N TYR A 153 -0.07 21.72 8.49
CA TYR A 153 1.20 21.04 8.17
C TYR A 153 1.36 20.88 6.67
N LEU A 154 0.91 21.85 5.87
CA LEU A 154 1.11 21.80 4.43
C LEU A 154 2.62 21.59 4.17
N LEU A 155 2.98 20.32 3.99
CA LEU A 155 4.11 19.95 3.16
C LEU A 155 3.98 20.81 1.92
N ASN A 156 5.03 21.51 1.56
CA ASN A 156 5.05 22.29 0.33
C ASN A 156 4.99 21.30 -0.84
N ILE A 157 3.76 20.77 -1.10
CA ILE A 157 3.49 19.80 -2.16
C ILE A 157 3.99 20.36 -3.48
N LYS A 158 3.86 21.68 -3.69
CA LYS A 158 4.42 22.35 -4.87
C LYS A 158 5.94 22.26 -4.94
N GLY A 159 6.63 22.33 -3.80
CA GLY A 159 8.08 22.10 -3.76
C GLY A 159 8.44 20.66 -4.09
N LEU A 160 7.72 19.70 -3.54
CA LEU A 160 7.90 18.27 -3.85
C LEU A 160 7.54 17.93 -5.30
N GLU A 161 6.49 18.52 -5.84
CA GLU A 161 6.13 18.37 -7.26
C GLU A 161 7.22 18.96 -8.17
N GLN A 162 7.79 20.11 -7.82
CA GLN A 162 8.92 20.70 -8.53
C GLN A 162 10.17 19.82 -8.43
N ASP A 163 10.49 19.31 -7.24
CA ASP A 163 11.64 18.40 -7.06
C ASP A 163 11.47 17.11 -7.85
N ILE A 164 10.24 16.55 -7.92
CA ILE A 164 9.93 15.38 -8.75
C ILE A 164 10.06 15.71 -10.23
N GLU A 165 9.60 16.87 -10.66
CA GLU A 165 9.71 17.32 -12.06
C GLU A 165 11.18 17.56 -12.45
N GLU A 166 11.95 18.24 -11.58
CA GLU A 166 13.40 18.39 -11.77
C GLU A 166 14.15 17.05 -11.79
N LEU A 167 13.77 16.09 -10.95
CA LEU A 167 14.34 14.73 -10.98
C LEU A 167 13.99 14.00 -12.27
N LYS A 168 12.77 14.15 -12.76
CA LYS A 168 12.34 13.57 -14.04
C LYS A 168 13.11 14.23 -15.21
N ASP A 169 13.29 15.54 -15.17
CA ASP A 169 14.05 16.27 -16.21
C ASP A 169 15.53 15.93 -16.17
N ARG A 170 16.13 15.78 -14.98
CA ARG A 170 17.52 15.29 -14.85
C ARG A 170 17.65 13.85 -15.37
N GLN A 171 16.71 12.97 -15.02
CA GLN A 171 16.68 11.60 -15.54
C GLN A 171 16.51 11.57 -17.05
N SER A 172 15.64 12.40 -17.60
CA SER A 172 15.43 12.54 -19.06
C SER A 172 16.67 13.13 -19.74
N SER A 173 17.33 14.10 -19.11
CA SER A 173 18.57 14.71 -19.64
C SER A 173 19.76 13.75 -19.55
N GLU A 174 19.90 12.96 -18.50
CA GLU A 174 20.91 11.91 -18.39
C GLU A 174 20.65 10.76 -19.36
N HIS A 175 19.40 10.46 -19.67
CA HIS A 175 19.04 9.46 -20.67
C HIS A 175 19.17 9.97 -22.11
N SER A 176 18.89 11.24 -22.38
CA SER A 176 19.09 11.82 -23.71
C SER A 176 20.58 12.04 -24.06
N LEU A 177 21.46 12.13 -23.07
CA LEU A 177 22.92 12.16 -23.26
C LEU A 177 23.52 10.77 -23.54
N ARG A 178 22.76 9.70 -23.40
CA ARG A 178 23.11 8.33 -23.73
C ARG A 178 22.38 7.92 -25.01
N GLU A 179 22.73 8.54 -26.13
CA GLU A 179 22.45 7.93 -27.41
C GLU A 179 23.15 6.58 -27.41
N VAL A 180 22.40 5.51 -27.24
CA VAL A 180 22.89 4.16 -27.43
C VAL A 180 23.00 3.95 -28.93
N ASN A 181 24.10 4.39 -29.48
CA ASN A 181 24.47 4.18 -30.91
C ASN A 181 24.98 2.74 -31.15
N ASP A 182 24.58 1.79 -30.33
CA ASP A 182 24.95 0.40 -30.51
C ASP A 182 24.05 -0.24 -31.59
N PRO A 183 24.61 -0.75 -32.68
CA PRO A 183 23.83 -1.42 -33.70
C PRO A 183 23.15 -2.67 -33.13
N GLY A 184 21.86 -2.75 -33.35
CA GLY A 184 21.02 -3.88 -32.86
C GLY A 184 20.17 -3.59 -31.63
N ILE A 185 20.14 -2.33 -31.15
CA ILE A 185 19.28 -1.92 -30.05
C ILE A 185 18.47 -0.69 -30.42
N GLN A 186 17.18 -0.79 -30.17
CA GLN A 186 16.26 0.32 -30.31
C GLN A 186 15.74 0.72 -28.91
N VAL A 187 15.88 2.00 -28.55
CA VAL A 187 15.32 2.56 -27.34
C VAL A 187 13.80 2.68 -27.52
N ILE A 188 13.02 1.98 -26.66
CA ILE A 188 11.57 2.02 -26.73
C ILE A 188 11.01 2.99 -25.69
N ASP A 189 11.54 2.90 -24.47
CA ASP A 189 11.18 3.80 -23.37
C ASP A 189 12.37 3.97 -22.40
N THR A 190 12.14 4.70 -21.31
CA THR A 190 13.15 5.01 -20.30
C THR A 190 13.74 3.77 -19.62
N TYR A 191 12.98 2.67 -19.59
CA TYR A 191 13.34 1.47 -18.82
C TYR A 191 13.73 0.28 -19.68
N TYR A 192 13.33 0.24 -20.96
CA TYR A 192 13.51 -0.92 -21.82
C TYR A 192 14.09 -0.58 -23.18
N TYR A 193 15.03 -1.40 -23.60
CA TYR A 193 15.58 -1.41 -24.94
C TYR A 193 15.10 -2.63 -25.71
N GLN A 194 14.77 -2.47 -26.96
CA GLN A 194 14.44 -3.58 -27.85
C GLN A 194 15.72 -4.10 -28.55
N VAL A 195 15.94 -5.41 -28.48
CA VAL A 195 17.02 -6.07 -29.19
C VAL A 195 16.59 -6.33 -30.64
N GLU A 196 17.31 -5.77 -31.61
CA GLU A 196 17.05 -5.95 -33.03
C GLU A 196 17.79 -7.20 -33.58
N GLY A 197 17.34 -7.70 -34.74
CA GLY A 197 18.03 -8.78 -35.44
C GLY A 197 17.79 -10.19 -34.93
N VAL A 198 16.98 -10.36 -33.85
CA VAL A 198 16.59 -11.68 -33.40
C VAL A 198 15.38 -12.14 -34.19
N ARG A 199 15.53 -13.22 -35.00
CA ARG A 199 14.43 -13.82 -35.76
C ARG A 199 13.46 -14.56 -34.83
N MET A 200 12.76 -13.82 -34.01
CA MET A 200 11.68 -14.35 -33.19
C MET A 200 10.38 -13.63 -33.55
N LYS A 201 9.26 -14.36 -33.45
CA LYS A 201 7.92 -13.78 -33.64
C LYS A 201 7.56 -12.71 -32.61
N GLU A 202 8.41 -12.51 -31.62
CA GLU A 202 8.17 -11.71 -30.41
C GLU A 202 9.28 -10.71 -30.23
N ARG A 203 8.91 -9.50 -29.80
CA ARG A 203 9.88 -8.46 -29.47
C ARG A 203 10.62 -8.84 -28.19
N LEU A 204 11.94 -8.82 -28.22
CA LEU A 204 12.77 -9.06 -27.05
C LEU A 204 13.16 -7.73 -26.42
N LEU A 205 12.78 -7.55 -25.16
CA LEU A 205 13.08 -6.34 -24.39
C LEU A 205 14.14 -6.66 -23.33
N ILE A 206 15.08 -5.76 -23.15
CA ILE A 206 16.07 -5.80 -22.08
C ILE A 206 15.90 -4.57 -21.19
N PHE A 207 16.07 -4.74 -19.89
CA PHE A 207 16.04 -3.63 -18.97
C PHE A 207 17.29 -2.76 -19.15
N ALA A 208 17.11 -1.44 -19.24
CA ALA A 208 18.21 -0.50 -19.56
C ALA A 208 19.36 -0.57 -18.54
N ALA A 209 19.05 -0.76 -17.26
CA ALA A 209 20.06 -0.93 -16.22
C ALA A 209 20.90 -2.20 -16.40
N ASP A 210 20.26 -3.31 -16.80
CA ASP A 210 20.96 -4.58 -17.06
C ASP A 210 21.83 -4.49 -18.29
N TYR A 211 21.41 -3.75 -19.32
CA TYR A 211 22.18 -3.52 -20.53
C TYR A 211 23.51 -2.81 -20.26
N GLN A 212 23.54 -1.88 -19.33
CA GLN A 212 24.76 -1.14 -18.97
C GLN A 212 25.83 -2.02 -18.29
N HIS A 213 25.42 -3.12 -17.65
CA HIS A 213 26.29 -4.07 -16.97
C HIS A 213 26.65 -5.29 -17.82
N LEU A 214 26.32 -5.26 -19.12
CA LEU A 214 26.69 -6.32 -20.06
C LEU A 214 28.19 -6.28 -20.34
N ASP A 215 28.85 -7.42 -20.16
CA ASP A 215 30.25 -7.66 -20.44
C ASP A 215 30.42 -8.79 -21.45
N GLN A 216 31.68 -9.06 -21.83
CA GLN A 216 32.05 -10.13 -22.78
C GLN A 216 31.85 -11.54 -22.17
N THR A 217 31.75 -11.66 -20.87
CA THR A 217 31.64 -12.96 -20.17
C THR A 217 30.26 -13.58 -20.33
N GLY A 218 29.27 -12.80 -20.67
CA GLY A 218 27.90 -13.23 -20.95
C GLY A 218 27.15 -13.56 -19.69
N LYS A 219 26.22 -12.69 -19.30
CA LYS A 219 25.26 -12.94 -18.24
C LYS A 219 23.97 -13.48 -18.81
N LEU A 220 23.30 -14.30 -18.03
CA LEU A 220 21.95 -14.77 -18.33
C LEU A 220 21.00 -13.61 -18.03
N PHE A 221 20.34 -13.08 -19.06
CA PHE A 221 19.34 -12.04 -18.90
C PHE A 221 17.96 -12.60 -19.21
N TYR A 222 16.98 -12.09 -18.49
CA TYR A 222 15.60 -12.38 -18.73
C TYR A 222 15.05 -11.30 -19.66
N LEU A 223 14.69 -11.69 -20.87
CA LEU A 223 14.05 -10.79 -21.83
C LEU A 223 12.56 -10.84 -21.63
N HIS A 224 11.95 -9.71 -21.36
CA HIS A 224 10.53 -9.61 -21.14
C HIS A 224 9.78 -9.51 -22.45
N LYS A 225 8.80 -10.40 -22.64
CA LYS A 225 7.77 -10.28 -23.64
C LYS A 225 6.59 -9.51 -23.02
N ASP A 226 6.21 -8.38 -23.62
CA ASP A 226 5.02 -7.60 -23.22
C ASP A 226 4.83 -7.46 -21.70
N LYS A 227 5.91 -7.19 -20.96
CA LYS A 227 5.97 -7.08 -19.50
C LYS A 227 5.77 -8.40 -18.73
N TYR A 228 5.53 -9.53 -19.38
CA TYR A 228 5.31 -10.81 -18.71
C TYR A 228 6.10 -11.95 -19.37
N LYS A 229 6.85 -12.68 -18.55
CA LYS A 229 7.61 -13.91 -18.80
C LYS A 229 8.83 -13.82 -19.74
N ALA A 230 9.91 -14.14 -19.11
CA ALA A 230 11.24 -14.18 -19.58
C ALA A 230 11.55 -15.48 -20.30
N ASN A 231 11.99 -15.39 -21.55
CA ASN A 231 12.82 -16.44 -22.11
C ASN A 231 14.29 -16.12 -21.74
N CYS A 232 14.99 -17.10 -21.12
CA CYS A 232 16.40 -16.94 -20.83
C CYS A 232 17.18 -16.91 -22.12
N CYS A 233 17.90 -15.81 -22.39
CA CYS A 233 18.92 -15.78 -23.41
C CYS A 233 20.23 -15.29 -22.80
N ILE A 234 21.34 -15.76 -23.36
CA ILE A 234 22.67 -15.28 -23.00
C ILE A 234 23.01 -14.13 -23.94
N LEU A 235 23.15 -12.93 -23.39
CA LEU A 235 23.57 -11.76 -24.08
C LEU A 235 25.06 -11.52 -23.79
N LYS A 236 25.83 -11.26 -24.84
CA LYS A 236 27.24 -10.89 -24.78
C LYS A 236 27.44 -9.62 -25.57
N LYS A 237 28.21 -8.70 -25.04
CA LYS A 237 28.59 -7.49 -25.73
C LYS A 237 30.05 -7.59 -26.15
N TYR A 238 30.34 -7.55 -27.45
CA TYR A 238 31.68 -7.51 -28.02
C TYR A 238 31.78 -6.24 -28.86
N ASP A 239 32.72 -5.37 -28.56
CA ASP A 239 33.04 -4.17 -29.33
C ASP A 239 31.79 -3.42 -29.84
N SER A 240 30.90 -3.11 -28.94
CA SER A 240 29.61 -2.44 -29.23
C SER A 240 28.59 -3.27 -30.02
N ILE A 241 28.84 -4.55 -30.26
CA ILE A 241 27.88 -5.46 -30.92
C ILE A 241 27.27 -6.41 -29.90
N LEU A 242 25.96 -6.45 -29.87
CA LEU A 242 25.21 -7.34 -29.01
C LEU A 242 25.02 -8.71 -29.67
N HIS A 243 25.48 -9.75 -29.01
CA HIS A 243 25.28 -11.13 -29.45
C HIS A 243 24.28 -11.81 -28.52
N ALA A 244 23.13 -12.24 -29.06
CA ALA A 244 22.13 -12.99 -28.34
C ALA A 244 22.21 -14.49 -28.67
N LYS A 245 22.44 -15.32 -27.69
CA LYS A 245 22.40 -16.78 -27.82
C LYS A 245 21.26 -17.37 -27.04
N VAL A 246 20.23 -17.87 -27.70
CA VAL A 246 19.13 -18.56 -27.10
C VAL A 246 19.51 -20.03 -26.91
N PRO A 247 19.45 -20.60 -25.70
CA PRO A 247 19.71 -22.02 -25.49
C PRO A 247 18.71 -22.86 -26.28
N ARG A 248 19.20 -23.82 -27.06
CA ARG A 248 18.36 -24.67 -27.94
C ARG A 248 17.31 -25.50 -27.21
N ASN A 249 17.39 -25.65 -25.90
CA ASN A 249 16.57 -26.57 -25.11
C ASN A 249 15.44 -25.94 -24.32
N LYS A 250 15.08 -24.68 -24.56
CA LYS A 250 13.95 -24.01 -23.88
C LYS A 250 13.14 -23.15 -24.85
N ILE A 251 12.63 -23.79 -25.89
CA ILE A 251 11.52 -23.26 -26.68
C ILE A 251 10.29 -24.07 -26.22
N TYR A 252 9.51 -23.49 -25.31
CA TYR A 252 8.16 -23.93 -25.00
C TYR A 252 7.20 -22.81 -25.38
#